data_b55044135e33eafe4c716508bd4888ea
#
_entry.id   b55044135e33eafe4c716508bd4888ea
#
_cell.length_a   1.000
_cell.length_b   1.000
_cell.length_c   1.000
_cell.angle_alpha   90.00
_cell.angle_beta   90.00
_cell.angle_gamma   90.00
#
_symmetry.space_group_name_H-M   'P 1'
#
loop_
_entity.id
_entity.type
_entity.pdbx_description
1 polymer ?
#
loop_
_entity_poly.entity_id
_entity_poly.type
_entity_poly.pdbx_seq_one_letter_code
_entity_poly.pdbx_strand_id
1 'polypeptide(L)'
;MTDYEGKTLYYRDFAREIDQLHDIFKVAGVQRGDKISLCGRNSSNWAIVFFATLSYGAVSVNILNEFDKGSVQFIVDHSDSKMFFVDEAIWSGIDETAIPKTETVFSLDKFTLLKSNSDELKEFMSEAPAYFEKKYKKGFFVNDINFRTDKPEELAIINYTSGTTSSPKGVMLPYRSLWSNTKYANENVNFIKAGDNIVCMLPMAHTYGLAFEILNSISLGCHIHFLGKTPSPQILKDAFAKTKPKLVLAVPLILEKIVTKVVFPKIKKGSAATLIKIPLLNSVVYSKVRKSMIEFFGGNLDEVVIGGAALNKDVENFLKKIKFPFTVGYGMTECGPLISYAYWKEYKKRSSGKVVDRMQVKIDSRNQENVVGEILTKGSNLMLGYYKNEEVTKDTFTDDGWLKTGDLGTIDKDNFIFIKGRNKNLLLGPSGQNIYPEEIEEKLSSSNYIEEVLVIGENKKIIALIVPDKDVLKAEEIDEEKWNSLFTNIINDVNSTLPIYSRIASFRIQEEEFDKTPKRSIRRFKYQK
;
A
#
# COMPACT_ATOMS: atom_id res chain seq x y z
N MET A 1 8.54 -6.58 -19.28
CA MET A 1 7.32 -6.54 -18.46
C MET A 1 6.35 -7.58 -18.98
N THR A 2 5.64 -8.27 -18.11
CA THR A 2 4.70 -9.35 -18.51
C THR A 2 3.40 -9.22 -17.72
N ASP A 3 2.27 -9.15 -18.43
CA ASP A 3 0.94 -9.22 -17.82
C ASP A 3 0.60 -10.66 -17.43
N TYR A 4 -0.19 -10.84 -16.36
CA TYR A 4 -0.60 -12.16 -15.91
C TYR A 4 -1.39 -12.90 -17.02
N GLU A 5 -0.87 -14.06 -17.43
CA GLU A 5 -1.43 -14.84 -18.57
C GLU A 5 -1.54 -14.02 -19.87
N GLY A 6 -0.78 -12.94 -19.99
CA GLY A 6 -0.82 -11.98 -21.09
C GLY A 6 0.48 -11.84 -21.86
N LYS A 7 0.59 -10.72 -22.58
CA LYS A 7 1.75 -10.40 -23.43
C LYS A 7 2.98 -10.02 -22.61
N THR A 8 4.15 -10.23 -23.19
CA THR A 8 5.43 -9.70 -22.72
C THR A 8 5.84 -8.52 -23.59
N LEU A 9 6.17 -7.39 -22.95
CA LEU A 9 6.73 -6.20 -23.59
C LEU A 9 8.20 -6.05 -23.18
N TYR A 10 9.07 -5.77 -24.15
CA TYR A 10 10.43 -5.34 -23.88
C TYR A 10 10.46 -3.83 -23.59
N TYR A 11 11.51 -3.33 -22.95
CA TYR A 11 11.65 -1.90 -22.63
C TYR A 11 11.60 -1.00 -23.88
N ARG A 12 12.10 -1.50 -25.03
CA ARG A 12 11.98 -0.80 -26.30
C ARG A 12 10.52 -0.66 -26.76
N ASP A 13 9.71 -1.70 -26.60
CA ASP A 13 8.29 -1.67 -26.96
C ASP A 13 7.53 -0.73 -26.02
N PHE A 14 7.85 -0.80 -24.73
CA PHE A 14 7.30 0.10 -23.72
C PHE A 14 7.59 1.58 -24.04
N ALA A 15 8.83 1.91 -24.40
CA ALA A 15 9.20 3.28 -24.78
C ALA A 15 8.50 3.73 -26.09
N ARG A 16 8.35 2.83 -27.07
CA ARG A 16 7.60 3.10 -28.29
C ARG A 16 6.12 3.37 -28.04
N GLU A 17 5.49 2.61 -27.15
CA GLU A 17 4.08 2.82 -26.79
C GLU A 17 3.86 4.14 -26.03
N ILE A 18 4.84 4.57 -25.22
CA ILE A 18 4.86 5.89 -24.60
C ILE A 18 4.91 6.98 -25.70
N ASP A 19 5.78 6.84 -26.70
CA ASP A 19 5.91 7.79 -27.80
C ASP A 19 4.62 7.87 -28.66
N GLN A 20 3.92 6.76 -28.84
CA GLN A 20 2.59 6.73 -29.47
C GLN A 20 1.56 7.54 -28.68
N LEU A 21 1.52 7.37 -27.36
CA LEU A 21 0.62 8.14 -26.51
C LEU A 21 0.96 9.64 -26.51
N HIS A 22 2.24 10.02 -26.67
CA HIS A 22 2.60 11.42 -26.82
C HIS A 22 2.00 12.06 -28.08
N ASP A 23 1.96 11.33 -29.22
CA ASP A 23 1.28 11.81 -30.41
C ASP A 23 -0.23 11.95 -30.18
N ILE A 24 -0.85 10.98 -29.52
CA ILE A 24 -2.27 11.03 -29.15
C ILE A 24 -2.56 12.22 -28.23
N PHE A 25 -1.73 12.45 -27.20
CA PHE A 25 -1.87 13.59 -26.30
C PHE A 25 -1.75 14.93 -27.03
N LYS A 26 -0.83 15.01 -27.98
CA LYS A 26 -0.64 16.20 -28.81
C LYS A 26 -1.88 16.50 -29.66
N VAL A 27 -2.46 15.50 -30.33
CA VAL A 27 -3.68 15.65 -31.14
C VAL A 27 -4.88 15.96 -30.24
N ALA A 28 -4.96 15.36 -29.06
CA ALA A 28 -5.99 15.67 -28.07
C ALA A 28 -5.82 17.04 -27.40
N GLY A 29 -4.79 17.81 -27.76
CA GLY A 29 -4.55 19.15 -27.22
C GLY A 29 -4.13 19.18 -25.75
N VAL A 30 -3.56 18.07 -25.23
CA VAL A 30 -3.03 18.03 -23.85
C VAL A 30 -1.86 18.99 -23.72
N GLN A 31 -1.88 19.79 -22.66
CA GLN A 31 -0.84 20.74 -22.33
C GLN A 31 -0.04 20.31 -21.10
N ARG A 32 1.14 20.91 -20.90
CA ARG A 32 1.93 20.73 -19.68
C ARG A 32 1.10 21.11 -18.46
N GLY A 33 1.09 20.24 -17.45
CA GLY A 33 0.32 20.44 -16.21
C GLY A 33 -1.16 20.07 -16.28
N ASP A 34 -1.69 19.70 -17.48
CA ASP A 34 -3.02 19.09 -17.58
C ASP A 34 -3.05 17.79 -16.79
N LYS A 35 -4.20 17.47 -16.21
CA LYS A 35 -4.40 16.26 -15.42
C LYS A 35 -4.98 15.16 -16.30
N ILE A 36 -4.38 13.97 -16.17
CA ILE A 36 -4.84 12.75 -16.80
C ILE A 36 -5.16 11.74 -15.70
N SER A 37 -6.43 11.41 -15.55
CA SER A 37 -6.89 10.38 -14.61
C SER A 37 -6.61 8.98 -15.14
N LEU A 38 -6.22 8.10 -14.22
CA LEU A 38 -5.84 6.72 -14.52
C LEU A 38 -6.44 5.78 -13.47
N CYS A 39 -7.39 4.92 -13.89
CA CYS A 39 -8.12 4.02 -13.01
C CYS A 39 -8.26 2.64 -13.66
N GLY A 40 -7.59 1.64 -13.11
CA GLY A 40 -7.64 0.27 -13.59
C GLY A 40 -6.76 -0.67 -12.79
N ARG A 41 -6.78 -1.93 -13.19
CA ARG A 41 -5.96 -2.97 -12.57
C ARG A 41 -4.48 -2.84 -12.96
N ASN A 42 -3.61 -3.43 -12.15
CA ASN A 42 -2.19 -3.52 -12.46
C ASN A 42 -1.96 -4.18 -13.83
N SER A 43 -1.34 -3.44 -14.75
CA SER A 43 -1.05 -3.92 -16.10
C SER A 43 0.08 -3.14 -16.76
N SER A 44 0.65 -3.68 -17.82
CA SER A 44 1.63 -2.97 -18.65
C SER A 44 1.02 -1.69 -19.27
N ASN A 45 -0.25 -1.74 -19.66
CA ASN A 45 -0.96 -0.57 -20.20
C ASN A 45 -1.08 0.56 -19.15
N TRP A 46 -1.37 0.22 -17.88
CA TRP A 46 -1.37 1.20 -16.79
C TRP A 46 0.00 1.88 -16.67
N ALA A 47 1.09 1.10 -16.70
CA ALA A 47 2.43 1.65 -16.65
C ALA A 47 2.75 2.54 -17.85
N ILE A 48 2.36 2.14 -19.07
CA ILE A 48 2.55 2.93 -20.29
C ILE A 48 1.88 4.30 -20.16
N VAL A 49 0.58 4.34 -19.76
CA VAL A 49 -0.15 5.61 -19.58
C VAL A 49 0.49 6.48 -18.51
N PHE A 50 0.86 5.89 -17.38
CA PHE A 50 1.51 6.61 -16.29
C PHE A 50 2.81 7.29 -16.74
N PHE A 51 3.71 6.54 -17.38
CA PHE A 51 4.99 7.09 -17.84
C PHE A 51 4.82 8.04 -19.03
N ALA A 52 3.86 7.78 -19.92
CA ALA A 52 3.53 8.72 -21.00
C ALA A 52 3.05 10.06 -20.42
N THR A 53 2.18 10.02 -19.43
CA THR A 53 1.67 11.23 -18.76
C THR A 53 2.82 12.05 -18.16
N LEU A 54 3.68 11.40 -17.36
CA LEU A 54 4.79 12.09 -16.71
C LEU A 54 5.81 12.61 -17.72
N SER A 55 6.23 11.80 -18.69
CA SER A 55 7.24 12.18 -19.67
C SER A 55 6.74 13.20 -20.71
N TYR A 56 5.43 13.36 -20.84
CA TYR A 56 4.80 14.45 -21.60
C TYR A 56 4.80 15.79 -20.83
N GLY A 57 4.92 15.71 -19.49
CA GLY A 57 4.81 16.84 -18.57
C GLY A 57 3.39 17.15 -18.13
N ALA A 58 2.48 16.20 -18.28
CA ALA A 58 1.16 16.21 -17.68
C ALA A 58 1.22 15.61 -16.26
N VAL A 59 0.15 15.77 -15.50
CA VAL A 59 0.03 15.30 -14.11
C VAL A 59 -0.83 14.05 -14.07
N SER A 60 -0.30 12.95 -13.54
CA SER A 60 -1.07 11.71 -13.40
C SER A 60 -1.93 11.74 -12.14
N VAL A 61 -3.23 11.50 -12.30
CA VAL A 61 -4.19 11.35 -11.20
C VAL A 61 -4.48 9.88 -11.01
N ASN A 62 -3.78 9.26 -10.07
CA ASN A 62 -3.84 7.81 -9.87
C ASN A 62 -5.02 7.44 -8.96
N ILE A 63 -5.96 6.67 -9.49
CA ILE A 63 -7.21 6.29 -8.82
C ILE A 63 -7.19 4.78 -8.55
N LEU A 64 -7.43 4.39 -7.30
CA LEU A 64 -7.55 2.98 -6.93
C LEU A 64 -8.80 2.37 -7.59
N ASN A 65 -8.63 1.23 -8.24
CA ASN A 65 -9.72 0.50 -8.90
C ASN A 65 -10.76 -0.08 -7.92
N GLU A 66 -10.43 -0.12 -6.62
CA GLU A 66 -11.34 -0.52 -5.54
C GLU A 66 -12.24 0.62 -5.03
N PHE A 67 -12.06 1.85 -5.51
CA PHE A 67 -13.00 2.92 -5.18
C PHE A 67 -14.37 2.65 -5.81
N ASP A 68 -15.43 2.98 -5.07
CA ASP A 68 -16.77 3.00 -5.63
C ASP A 68 -16.92 4.04 -6.74
N LYS A 69 -17.92 3.86 -7.60
CA LYS A 69 -18.15 4.73 -8.77
C LYS A 69 -18.30 6.21 -8.41
N GLY A 70 -18.96 6.52 -7.30
CA GLY A 70 -19.13 7.91 -6.84
C GLY A 70 -17.81 8.55 -6.46
N SER A 71 -16.94 7.80 -5.77
CA SER A 71 -15.59 8.24 -5.45
C SER A 71 -14.73 8.44 -6.70
N VAL A 72 -14.81 7.54 -7.70
CA VAL A 72 -14.08 7.70 -8.97
C VAL A 72 -14.55 8.97 -9.70
N GLN A 73 -15.86 9.17 -9.86
CA GLN A 73 -16.43 10.36 -10.50
C GLN A 73 -16.00 11.64 -9.78
N PHE A 74 -16.11 11.65 -8.45
CA PHE A 74 -15.64 12.79 -7.64
C PHE A 74 -14.17 13.11 -7.88
N ILE A 75 -13.29 12.10 -7.91
CA ILE A 75 -11.85 12.31 -8.09
C ILE A 75 -11.55 12.87 -9.49
N VAL A 76 -12.16 12.31 -10.52
CA VAL A 76 -11.97 12.74 -11.92
C VAL A 76 -12.41 14.20 -12.09
N ASP A 77 -13.58 14.58 -11.57
CA ASP A 77 -14.08 15.96 -11.67
C ASP A 77 -13.29 16.92 -10.76
N HIS A 78 -13.05 16.56 -9.50
CA HIS A 78 -12.33 17.39 -8.54
C HIS A 78 -10.90 17.68 -8.99
N SER A 79 -10.22 16.72 -9.64
CA SER A 79 -8.86 16.90 -10.17
C SER A 79 -8.79 17.77 -11.42
N ASP A 80 -9.92 18.16 -12.03
CA ASP A 80 -10.00 18.82 -13.34
C ASP A 80 -9.32 17.99 -14.43
N SER A 81 -9.53 16.67 -14.42
CA SER A 81 -8.90 15.79 -15.39
C SER A 81 -9.48 16.00 -16.79
N LYS A 82 -8.61 16.38 -17.72
CA LYS A 82 -8.96 16.61 -19.12
C LYS A 82 -9.14 15.30 -19.87
N MET A 83 -8.37 14.28 -19.50
CA MET A 83 -8.39 12.95 -20.10
C MET A 83 -8.49 11.88 -19.01
N PHE A 84 -9.17 10.77 -19.33
CA PHE A 84 -9.36 9.67 -18.42
C PHE A 84 -9.07 8.33 -19.09
N PHE A 85 -8.12 7.57 -18.57
CA PHE A 85 -7.86 6.18 -18.93
C PHE A 85 -8.46 5.27 -17.89
N VAL A 86 -9.33 4.34 -18.31
CA VAL A 86 -10.14 3.54 -17.39
C VAL A 86 -10.41 2.14 -17.93
N ASP A 87 -10.43 1.13 -17.03
CA ASP A 87 -10.90 -0.20 -17.39
C ASP A 87 -12.38 -0.15 -17.81
N GLU A 88 -12.75 -0.84 -18.91
CA GLU A 88 -14.09 -0.80 -19.46
C GLU A 88 -15.16 -1.22 -18.44
N ALA A 89 -14.83 -2.16 -17.54
CA ALA A 89 -15.74 -2.59 -16.47
C ALA A 89 -16.07 -1.47 -15.48
N ILE A 90 -15.13 -0.56 -15.20
CA ILE A 90 -15.34 0.61 -14.35
C ILE A 90 -16.12 1.67 -15.14
N TRP A 91 -15.73 1.93 -16.40
CA TRP A 91 -16.38 2.91 -17.27
C TRP A 91 -17.88 2.66 -17.42
N SER A 92 -18.30 1.42 -17.58
CA SER A 92 -19.72 1.06 -17.72
C SER A 92 -20.61 1.51 -16.55
N GLY A 93 -20.02 1.82 -15.41
CA GLY A 93 -20.72 2.33 -14.22
C GLY A 93 -20.61 3.85 -14.01
N ILE A 94 -19.85 4.57 -14.86
CA ILE A 94 -19.62 6.02 -14.72
C ILE A 94 -20.75 6.81 -15.37
N ASP A 95 -21.25 7.80 -14.67
CA ASP A 95 -22.14 8.82 -15.22
C ASP A 95 -21.29 9.95 -15.84
N GLU A 96 -21.32 10.06 -17.17
CA GLU A 96 -20.54 11.06 -17.90
C GLU A 96 -20.89 12.50 -17.52
N THR A 97 -22.13 12.75 -17.06
CA THR A 97 -22.56 14.09 -16.63
C THR A 97 -21.92 14.51 -15.32
N ALA A 98 -21.43 13.55 -14.53
CA ALA A 98 -20.73 13.81 -13.27
C ALA A 98 -19.23 14.17 -13.46
N ILE A 99 -18.71 14.05 -14.70
CA ILE A 99 -17.33 14.40 -15.04
C ILE A 99 -17.27 15.35 -16.24
N PRO A 100 -17.91 16.52 -16.16
CA PRO A 100 -18.13 17.44 -17.30
C PRO A 100 -16.84 18.03 -17.87
N LYS A 101 -15.77 18.09 -17.09
CA LYS A 101 -14.48 18.62 -17.51
C LYS A 101 -13.64 17.62 -18.32
N THR A 102 -14.02 16.34 -18.31
CA THR A 102 -13.30 15.30 -19.03
C THR A 102 -13.72 15.27 -20.50
N GLU A 103 -12.85 15.75 -21.36
CA GLU A 103 -13.08 15.87 -22.80
C GLU A 103 -12.91 14.54 -23.55
N THR A 104 -12.03 13.67 -23.05
CA THR A 104 -11.60 12.45 -23.71
C THR A 104 -11.47 11.29 -22.73
N VAL A 105 -12.00 10.12 -23.11
CA VAL A 105 -11.89 8.88 -22.31
C VAL A 105 -11.38 7.75 -23.20
N PHE A 106 -10.37 7.03 -22.71
CA PHE A 106 -9.81 5.85 -23.35
C PHE A 106 -10.03 4.59 -22.50
N SER A 107 -10.29 3.47 -23.17
CA SER A 107 -10.15 2.15 -22.55
C SER A 107 -8.69 1.90 -22.19
N LEU A 108 -8.42 1.60 -20.92
CA LEU A 108 -7.08 1.21 -20.48
C LEU A 108 -6.68 -0.18 -20.99
N ASP A 109 -7.67 -1.06 -21.16
CA ASP A 109 -7.44 -2.44 -21.62
C ASP A 109 -6.94 -2.50 -23.07
N LYS A 110 -7.48 -1.63 -23.95
CA LYS A 110 -7.29 -1.73 -25.41
C LYS A 110 -6.77 -0.46 -26.07
N PHE A 111 -6.65 0.64 -25.34
CA PHE A 111 -6.36 1.98 -25.87
C PHE A 111 -7.36 2.45 -26.95
N THR A 112 -8.60 1.94 -26.89
CA THR A 112 -9.69 2.40 -27.76
C THR A 112 -10.33 3.64 -27.18
N LEU A 113 -10.74 4.56 -28.07
CA LEU A 113 -11.45 5.77 -27.70
C LEU A 113 -12.89 5.44 -27.28
N LEU A 114 -13.26 5.73 -26.03
CA LEU A 114 -14.60 5.51 -25.48
C LEU A 114 -15.47 6.77 -25.61
N LYS A 115 -14.86 7.95 -25.44
CA LYS A 115 -15.51 9.25 -25.57
C LYS A 115 -14.50 10.28 -26.07
N SER A 116 -14.92 11.18 -26.95
CA SER A 116 -14.16 12.38 -27.31
C SER A 116 -15.09 13.48 -27.79
N ASN A 117 -14.75 14.72 -27.38
CA ASN A 117 -15.37 15.94 -27.90
C ASN A 117 -14.61 16.49 -29.14
N SER A 118 -13.42 15.91 -29.48
CA SER A 118 -12.59 16.33 -30.62
C SER A 118 -12.81 15.43 -31.81
N ASP A 119 -13.29 15.99 -32.93
CA ASP A 119 -13.41 15.26 -34.19
C ASP A 119 -12.03 14.98 -34.80
N GLU A 120 -11.05 15.88 -34.64
CA GLU A 120 -9.67 15.67 -35.06
C GLU A 120 -9.06 14.44 -34.40
N LEU A 121 -9.30 14.26 -33.09
CA LEU A 121 -8.82 13.07 -32.39
C LEU A 121 -9.53 11.79 -32.87
N LYS A 122 -10.83 11.83 -33.15
CA LYS A 122 -11.57 10.67 -33.68
C LYS A 122 -11.01 10.26 -35.05
N GLU A 123 -10.77 11.23 -35.94
CA GLU A 123 -10.15 11.00 -37.25
C GLU A 123 -8.76 10.41 -37.10
N PHE A 124 -7.89 11.04 -36.29
CA PHE A 124 -6.55 10.53 -36.01
C PHE A 124 -6.58 9.09 -35.49
N MET A 125 -7.45 8.77 -34.53
CA MET A 125 -7.54 7.42 -33.96
C MET A 125 -7.98 6.37 -34.99
N SER A 126 -8.78 6.75 -36.01
CA SER A 126 -9.16 5.84 -37.09
C SER A 126 -7.99 5.51 -38.03
N GLU A 127 -7.04 6.43 -38.17
CA GLU A 127 -5.86 6.32 -39.02
C GLU A 127 -4.59 5.92 -38.26
N ALA A 128 -4.65 5.91 -36.90
CA ALA A 128 -3.50 5.69 -36.03
C ALA A 128 -2.70 4.42 -36.35
N PRO A 129 -3.31 3.26 -36.69
CA PRO A 129 -2.54 2.07 -37.07
C PRO A 129 -1.62 2.31 -38.27
N ALA A 130 -2.13 2.93 -39.34
CA ALA A 130 -1.36 3.22 -40.55
C ALA A 130 -0.31 4.31 -40.28
N TYR A 131 -0.66 5.34 -39.49
CA TYR A 131 0.26 6.38 -39.07
C TYR A 131 1.46 5.80 -38.31
N PHE A 132 1.23 4.97 -37.29
CA PHE A 132 2.30 4.38 -36.49
C PHE A 132 3.11 3.33 -37.25
N GLU A 133 2.51 2.55 -38.13
CA GLU A 133 3.23 1.66 -39.04
C GLU A 133 4.23 2.45 -39.90
N LYS A 134 3.81 3.58 -40.47
CA LYS A 134 4.67 4.47 -41.27
C LYS A 134 5.74 5.14 -40.40
N LYS A 135 5.38 5.66 -39.21
CA LYS A 135 6.30 6.33 -38.27
C LYS A 135 7.44 5.39 -37.86
N TYR A 136 7.15 4.15 -37.54
CA TYR A 136 8.14 3.18 -37.07
C TYR A 136 8.63 2.18 -38.12
N LYS A 137 8.43 2.48 -39.40
CA LYS A 137 8.85 1.61 -40.50
C LYS A 137 10.35 1.22 -40.45
N LYS A 138 11.21 2.11 -39.91
CA LYS A 138 12.66 1.86 -39.73
C LYS A 138 13.00 1.30 -38.34
N GLY A 139 12.02 0.99 -37.51
CA GLY A 139 12.18 0.60 -36.11
C GLY A 139 12.07 1.79 -35.15
N PHE A 140 12.23 1.52 -33.86
CA PHE A 140 12.28 2.52 -32.79
C PHE A 140 13.55 2.29 -31.96
N PHE A 141 14.36 3.31 -31.79
CA PHE A 141 15.68 3.23 -31.21
C PHE A 141 15.87 4.25 -30.08
N VAL A 142 16.93 4.10 -29.30
CA VAL A 142 17.23 5.00 -28.16
C VAL A 142 17.30 6.47 -28.60
N ASN A 143 17.82 6.76 -29.80
CA ASN A 143 17.92 8.12 -30.32
C ASN A 143 16.55 8.74 -30.70
N ASP A 144 15.51 7.92 -30.82
CA ASP A 144 14.15 8.40 -31.09
C ASP A 144 13.44 8.83 -29.80
N ILE A 145 13.99 8.48 -28.63
CA ILE A 145 13.43 8.86 -27.33
C ILE A 145 13.73 10.33 -27.08
N ASN A 146 12.68 11.14 -27.10
CA ASN A 146 12.75 12.57 -26.80
C ASN A 146 11.74 12.91 -25.69
N PHE A 147 12.00 12.41 -24.49
CA PHE A 147 11.15 12.67 -23.35
C PHE A 147 11.58 13.94 -22.63
N ARG A 148 10.60 14.67 -22.11
CA ARG A 148 10.86 15.88 -21.34
C ARG A 148 11.64 15.58 -20.08
N THR A 149 12.56 16.51 -19.76
CA THR A 149 13.19 16.58 -18.44
C THR A 149 12.46 17.62 -17.62
N ASP A 150 11.84 17.21 -16.54
CA ASP A 150 11.06 18.09 -15.68
C ASP A 150 11.89 18.64 -14.51
N LYS A 151 11.40 19.72 -13.93
CA LYS A 151 12.01 20.33 -12.76
C LYS A 151 11.58 19.55 -11.50
N PRO A 152 12.47 19.37 -10.51
CA PRO A 152 12.18 18.57 -9.33
C PRO A 152 10.93 19.00 -8.55
N GLU A 153 10.64 20.29 -8.48
CA GLU A 153 9.53 20.84 -7.71
C GLU A 153 8.19 20.85 -8.47
N GLU A 154 8.17 20.50 -9.74
CA GLU A 154 6.92 20.44 -10.50
C GLU A 154 6.06 19.28 -10.03
N LEU A 155 4.74 19.50 -10.06
CA LEU A 155 3.75 18.48 -9.72
C LEU A 155 3.81 17.33 -10.73
N ALA A 156 4.03 16.12 -10.23
CA ALA A 156 4.07 14.91 -11.05
C ALA A 156 2.77 14.11 -10.95
N ILE A 157 2.29 13.88 -9.73
CA ILE A 157 1.10 13.06 -9.49
C ILE A 157 0.20 13.68 -8.42
N ILE A 158 -1.10 13.36 -8.51
CA ILE A 158 -2.07 13.56 -7.45
C ILE A 158 -2.59 12.19 -7.03
N ASN A 159 -2.27 11.78 -5.81
CA ASN A 159 -2.77 10.52 -5.25
C ASN A 159 -3.88 10.79 -4.24
N TYR A 160 -5.08 10.28 -4.52
CA TYR A 160 -6.20 10.43 -3.61
C TYR A 160 -6.15 9.39 -2.48
N THR A 161 -6.28 9.89 -1.25
CA THR A 161 -6.37 9.03 -0.07
C THR A 161 -7.80 8.99 0.43
N SER A 162 -8.27 7.80 0.80
CA SER A 162 -9.51 7.66 1.55
C SER A 162 -9.30 8.22 2.96
N GLY A 163 -9.46 9.52 3.12
CA GLY A 163 -9.33 10.17 4.43
C GLY A 163 -10.30 9.58 5.47
N THR A 164 -10.04 9.83 6.74
CA THR A 164 -10.98 9.55 7.85
C THR A 164 -12.21 10.47 7.80
N THR A 165 -12.28 11.41 6.87
CA THR A 165 -13.38 12.33 6.57
C THR A 165 -14.17 11.84 5.35
N SER A 166 -15.34 12.40 5.12
CA SER A 166 -16.30 11.96 4.09
C SER A 166 -15.80 11.96 2.64
N SER A 167 -14.78 12.76 2.30
CA SER A 167 -14.30 12.88 0.92
C SER A 167 -12.81 12.59 0.79
N PRO A 168 -12.37 11.92 -0.30
CA PRO A 168 -10.96 11.68 -0.58
C PRO A 168 -10.16 12.98 -0.73
N LYS A 169 -8.90 13.01 -0.24
CA LYS A 169 -7.99 14.15 -0.37
C LYS A 169 -6.92 13.85 -1.40
N GLY A 170 -6.69 14.77 -2.32
CA GLY A 170 -5.66 14.64 -3.36
C GLY A 170 -4.28 15.10 -2.84
N VAL A 171 -3.38 14.18 -2.59
CA VAL A 171 -2.00 14.44 -2.18
C VAL A 171 -1.16 14.80 -3.40
N MET A 172 -0.60 16.00 -3.44
CA MET A 172 0.23 16.51 -4.53
C MET A 172 1.70 16.11 -4.34
N LEU A 173 2.21 15.20 -5.17
CA LEU A 173 3.60 14.77 -5.11
C LEU A 173 4.40 15.33 -6.29
N PRO A 174 5.51 16.06 -6.03
CA PRO A 174 6.41 16.56 -7.06
C PRO A 174 7.32 15.45 -7.59
N TYR A 175 7.96 15.68 -8.75
CA TYR A 175 8.98 14.77 -9.30
C TYR A 175 10.09 14.48 -8.29
N ARG A 176 10.50 15.46 -7.49
CA ARG A 176 11.47 15.30 -6.40
C ARG A 176 11.10 14.16 -5.45
N SER A 177 9.84 14.08 -5.04
CA SER A 177 9.38 13.04 -4.11
C SER A 177 9.49 11.64 -4.74
N LEU A 178 9.05 11.49 -5.99
CA LEU A 178 9.12 10.21 -6.71
C LEU A 178 10.57 9.77 -6.92
N TRP A 179 11.41 10.69 -7.40
CA TRP A 179 12.82 10.43 -7.64
C TRP A 179 13.58 10.09 -6.35
N SER A 180 13.34 10.82 -5.26
CA SER A 180 13.99 10.61 -3.97
C SER A 180 13.71 9.22 -3.41
N ASN A 181 12.46 8.75 -3.47
CA ASN A 181 12.08 7.39 -3.06
C ASN A 181 12.76 6.33 -3.94
N THR A 182 12.72 6.50 -5.27
CA THR A 182 13.34 5.60 -6.23
C THR A 182 14.85 5.49 -6.02
N LYS A 183 15.52 6.64 -5.90
CA LYS A 183 16.96 6.70 -5.69
C LYS A 183 17.37 6.04 -4.38
N TYR A 184 16.63 6.27 -3.29
CA TYR A 184 16.88 5.60 -2.02
C TYR A 184 16.82 4.08 -2.18
N ALA A 185 15.80 3.56 -2.84
CA ALA A 185 15.67 2.12 -3.04
C ALA A 185 16.82 1.55 -3.89
N ASN A 186 17.22 2.23 -4.98
CA ASN A 186 18.36 1.84 -5.81
C ASN A 186 19.67 1.74 -5.02
N GLU A 187 19.89 2.63 -4.06
CA GLU A 187 21.10 2.69 -3.25
C GLU A 187 21.11 1.72 -2.08
N ASN A 188 19.94 1.37 -1.53
CA ASN A 188 19.82 0.59 -0.28
C ASN A 188 19.30 -0.84 -0.47
N VAL A 189 18.60 -1.14 -1.58
CA VAL A 189 18.13 -2.48 -1.95
C VAL A 189 19.05 -3.06 -3.03
N ASN A 190 20.33 -3.10 -2.76
CA ASN A 190 21.41 -3.38 -3.71
C ASN A 190 21.51 -4.85 -4.16
N PHE A 191 20.72 -5.76 -3.60
CA PHE A 191 20.64 -7.17 -4.02
C PHE A 191 19.74 -7.36 -5.26
N ILE A 192 18.94 -6.36 -5.65
CA ILE A 192 18.16 -6.36 -6.89
C ILE A 192 19.01 -5.83 -8.05
N LYS A 193 18.97 -6.52 -9.19
CA LYS A 193 19.75 -6.19 -10.39
C LYS A 193 18.89 -6.18 -11.64
N ALA A 194 19.40 -5.60 -12.71
CA ALA A 194 18.76 -5.65 -14.02
C ALA A 194 18.44 -7.11 -14.41
N GLY A 195 17.24 -7.33 -14.91
CA GLY A 195 16.73 -8.65 -15.28
C GLY A 195 16.14 -9.47 -14.14
N ASP A 196 16.30 -9.06 -12.86
CA ASP A 196 15.61 -9.73 -11.75
C ASP A 196 14.09 -9.57 -11.86
N ASN A 197 13.36 -10.58 -11.41
CA ASN A 197 11.90 -10.59 -11.46
C ASN A 197 11.30 -9.87 -10.25
N ILE A 198 10.32 -9.01 -10.51
CA ILE A 198 9.49 -8.36 -9.51
C ILE A 198 8.03 -8.71 -9.79
N VAL A 199 7.29 -9.14 -8.79
CA VAL A 199 5.84 -9.37 -8.88
C VAL A 199 5.11 -8.11 -8.42
N CYS A 200 4.46 -7.42 -9.36
CA CYS A 200 3.64 -6.25 -9.07
C CYS A 200 2.25 -6.70 -8.61
N MET A 201 2.07 -6.79 -7.30
CA MET A 201 0.82 -7.25 -6.67
C MET A 201 0.13 -6.20 -5.80
N LEU A 202 0.85 -5.16 -5.38
CA LEU A 202 0.25 -4.01 -4.71
C LEU A 202 -0.41 -3.10 -5.75
N PRO A 203 -1.49 -2.39 -5.41
CA PRO A 203 -2.12 -1.46 -6.36
C PRO A 203 -1.13 -0.42 -6.87
N MET A 204 -0.98 -0.31 -8.20
CA MET A 204 -0.07 0.65 -8.83
C MET A 204 -0.50 2.10 -8.57
N ALA A 205 -1.78 2.34 -8.38
CA ALA A 205 -2.30 3.64 -7.98
C ALA A 205 -1.95 4.03 -6.53
N HIS A 206 -1.41 3.11 -5.72
CA HIS A 206 -0.95 3.38 -4.36
C HIS A 206 0.55 3.68 -4.35
N THR A 207 0.99 4.74 -3.65
CA THR A 207 2.40 5.18 -3.63
C THR A 207 3.40 4.09 -3.24
N TYR A 208 3.02 3.11 -2.40
CA TYR A 208 3.88 2.01 -2.00
C TYR A 208 4.20 1.07 -3.17
N GLY A 209 3.18 0.58 -3.88
CA GLY A 209 3.38 -0.23 -5.09
C GLY A 209 4.03 0.57 -6.21
N LEU A 210 3.58 1.82 -6.43
CA LEU A 210 4.14 2.69 -7.44
C LEU A 210 5.64 2.93 -7.27
N ALA A 211 6.07 3.30 -6.06
CA ALA A 211 7.48 3.65 -5.82
C ALA A 211 8.41 2.44 -5.96
N PHE A 212 8.03 1.26 -5.41
CA PHE A 212 8.98 0.17 -5.22
C PHE A 212 8.74 -1.03 -6.14
N GLU A 213 7.50 -1.32 -6.59
CA GLU A 213 7.27 -2.35 -7.60
C GLU A 213 7.41 -1.80 -9.02
N ILE A 214 7.18 -0.49 -9.25
CA ILE A 214 7.19 0.13 -10.58
C ILE A 214 8.41 1.03 -10.81
N LEU A 215 8.47 2.19 -10.13
CA LEU A 215 9.51 3.20 -10.41
C LEU A 215 10.92 2.64 -10.14
N ASN A 216 11.12 2.02 -8.99
CA ASN A 216 12.40 1.40 -8.65
C ASN A 216 12.76 0.29 -9.64
N SER A 217 11.82 -0.61 -9.94
CA SER A 217 12.06 -1.76 -10.80
C SER A 217 12.36 -1.38 -12.25
N ILE A 218 11.66 -0.37 -12.78
CA ILE A 218 11.93 0.15 -14.13
C ILE A 218 13.30 0.84 -14.17
N SER A 219 13.65 1.62 -13.15
CA SER A 219 14.93 2.33 -13.09
C SER A 219 16.14 1.37 -13.03
N LEU A 220 15.95 0.17 -12.47
CA LEU A 220 16.96 -0.88 -12.40
C LEU A 220 16.96 -1.83 -13.64
N GLY A 221 15.95 -1.74 -14.51
CA GLY A 221 15.83 -2.66 -15.65
C GLY A 221 15.35 -4.05 -15.25
N CYS A 222 14.53 -4.18 -14.22
CA CYS A 222 13.93 -5.44 -13.76
C CYS A 222 12.88 -5.98 -14.72
N HIS A 223 12.57 -7.27 -14.64
CA HIS A 223 11.42 -7.88 -15.30
C HIS A 223 10.20 -7.82 -14.36
N ILE A 224 9.26 -6.93 -14.66
CA ILE A 224 8.04 -6.74 -13.86
C ILE A 224 6.95 -7.69 -14.37
N HIS A 225 6.34 -8.44 -13.44
CA HIS A 225 5.20 -9.31 -13.68
C HIS A 225 3.96 -8.72 -13.00
N PHE A 226 3.06 -8.15 -13.79
CA PHE A 226 1.80 -7.56 -13.28
C PHE A 226 0.82 -8.67 -12.94
N LEU A 227 0.36 -8.73 -11.69
CA LEU A 227 -0.56 -9.77 -11.26
C LEU A 227 -1.97 -9.59 -11.85
N GLY A 228 -2.45 -8.35 -11.98
CA GLY A 228 -3.72 -7.99 -12.62
C GLY A 228 -4.98 -8.61 -11.99
N LYS A 229 -4.83 -9.47 -10.99
CA LYS A 229 -5.90 -10.19 -10.27
C LYS A 229 -5.79 -9.92 -8.77
N THR A 230 -6.90 -10.03 -8.06
CA THR A 230 -6.89 -9.96 -6.59
C THR A 230 -6.01 -11.07 -6.03
N PRO A 231 -4.99 -10.74 -5.21
CA PRO A 231 -4.08 -11.72 -4.64
C PRO A 231 -4.82 -12.75 -3.77
N SER A 232 -4.78 -14.02 -4.17
CA SER A 232 -5.19 -15.16 -3.33
C SER A 232 -3.96 -16.04 -3.04
N PRO A 233 -3.97 -16.85 -1.98
CA PRO A 233 -2.81 -17.70 -1.66
C PRO A 233 -2.35 -18.59 -2.82
N GLN A 234 -3.30 -19.13 -3.62
CA GLN A 234 -2.97 -19.97 -4.78
C GLN A 234 -2.36 -19.14 -5.91
N ILE A 235 -2.98 -18.01 -6.29
CA ILE A 235 -2.47 -17.12 -7.35
C ILE A 235 -1.06 -16.63 -6.99
N LEU A 236 -0.83 -16.24 -5.74
CA LEU A 236 0.49 -15.81 -5.27
C LEU A 236 1.52 -16.94 -5.35
N LYS A 237 1.16 -18.15 -4.89
CA LYS A 237 2.05 -19.32 -4.96
C LYS A 237 2.47 -19.63 -6.39
N ASP A 238 1.52 -19.61 -7.34
CA ASP A 238 1.80 -19.88 -8.74
C ASP A 238 2.67 -18.79 -9.39
N ALA A 239 2.36 -17.51 -9.09
CA ALA A 239 3.15 -16.37 -9.54
C ALA A 239 4.60 -16.45 -9.00
N PHE A 240 4.78 -16.68 -7.71
CA PHE A 240 6.11 -16.78 -7.11
C PHE A 240 6.91 -18.00 -7.58
N ALA A 241 6.25 -19.14 -7.76
CA ALA A 241 6.90 -20.34 -8.30
C ALA A 241 7.44 -20.11 -9.72
N LYS A 242 6.69 -19.36 -10.55
CA LYS A 242 7.07 -19.02 -11.92
C LYS A 242 8.17 -17.95 -11.97
N THR A 243 8.08 -16.92 -11.14
CA THR A 243 8.93 -15.72 -11.23
C THR A 243 10.16 -15.78 -10.32
N LYS A 244 10.09 -16.52 -9.22
CA LYS A 244 11.16 -16.66 -8.20
C LYS A 244 11.76 -15.33 -7.77
N PRO A 245 10.96 -14.38 -7.26
CA PRO A 245 11.41 -13.04 -6.94
C PRO A 245 12.40 -13.06 -5.76
N LYS A 246 13.36 -12.13 -5.78
CA LYS A 246 14.27 -11.87 -4.65
C LYS A 246 13.64 -10.95 -3.61
N LEU A 247 12.80 -10.02 -4.06
CA LEU A 247 12.10 -9.04 -3.23
C LEU A 247 10.61 -9.20 -3.40
N VAL A 248 9.90 -9.21 -2.29
CA VAL A 248 8.43 -9.19 -2.27
C VAL A 248 7.96 -8.05 -1.37
N LEU A 249 7.11 -7.18 -1.90
CA LEU A 249 6.45 -6.13 -1.14
C LEU A 249 5.07 -6.61 -0.74
N ALA A 250 4.73 -6.50 0.54
CA ALA A 250 3.48 -7.05 1.05
C ALA A 250 2.83 -6.14 2.10
N VAL A 251 1.51 -6.30 2.25
CA VAL A 251 0.80 -5.83 3.44
C VAL A 251 0.83 -6.92 4.52
N PRO A 252 0.74 -6.58 5.83
CA PRO A 252 0.83 -7.54 6.93
C PRO A 252 -0.09 -8.75 6.76
N LEU A 253 -1.32 -8.53 6.35
CA LEU A 253 -2.37 -9.55 6.19
C LEU A 253 -1.93 -10.76 5.36
N ILE A 254 -1.08 -10.57 4.34
CA ILE A 254 -0.60 -11.66 3.48
C ILE A 254 0.28 -12.62 4.31
N LEU A 255 1.28 -12.08 5.01
CA LEU A 255 2.17 -12.89 5.83
C LEU A 255 1.45 -13.48 7.05
N GLU A 256 0.58 -12.71 7.67
CA GLU A 256 -0.24 -13.16 8.80
C GLU A 256 -1.11 -14.35 8.42
N LYS A 257 -1.81 -14.31 7.30
CA LYS A 257 -2.61 -15.44 6.80
C LYS A 257 -1.73 -16.66 6.49
N ILE A 258 -0.57 -16.49 5.89
CA ILE A 258 0.36 -17.60 5.63
C ILE A 258 0.79 -18.24 6.97
N VAL A 259 1.21 -17.43 7.93
CA VAL A 259 1.70 -17.93 9.23
C VAL A 259 0.57 -18.56 10.05
N THR A 260 -0.54 -17.85 10.22
CA THR A 260 -1.62 -18.30 11.13
C THR A 260 -2.47 -19.42 10.56
N LYS A 261 -2.80 -19.37 9.25
CA LYS A 261 -3.69 -20.35 8.62
C LYS A 261 -2.96 -21.55 7.99
N VAL A 262 -1.67 -21.43 7.65
CA VAL A 262 -0.92 -22.51 6.99
C VAL A 262 0.18 -23.08 7.89
N VAL A 263 0.99 -22.21 8.52
CA VAL A 263 2.18 -22.65 9.27
C VAL A 263 1.82 -23.09 10.68
N PHE A 264 1.13 -22.28 11.47
CA PHE A 264 0.79 -22.60 12.87
C PHE A 264 0.02 -23.92 13.03
N PRO A 265 -1.02 -24.24 12.23
CA PRO A 265 -1.70 -25.53 12.34
C PRO A 265 -0.77 -26.73 12.13
N LYS A 266 0.21 -26.61 11.24
CA LYS A 266 1.17 -27.70 10.94
C LYS A 266 2.19 -27.91 12.06
N ILE A 267 2.65 -26.83 12.70
CA ILE A 267 3.67 -26.92 13.75
C ILE A 267 3.09 -27.15 15.16
N LYS A 268 1.79 -26.87 15.36
CA LYS A 268 1.08 -27.12 16.63
C LYS A 268 0.52 -28.54 16.74
N LYS A 269 0.56 -29.36 15.67
CA LYS A 269 0.03 -30.74 15.64
C LYS A 269 1.15 -31.75 15.38
N GLY A 270 0.93 -33.00 15.84
CA GLY A 270 1.80 -34.15 15.56
C GLY A 270 3.20 -34.06 16.18
N SER A 271 4.15 -34.72 15.54
CA SER A 271 5.55 -34.80 16.00
C SER A 271 6.25 -33.43 16.03
N ALA A 272 5.86 -32.49 15.16
CA ALA A 272 6.42 -31.14 15.15
C ALA A 272 6.15 -30.41 16.47
N ALA A 273 4.96 -30.55 17.04
CA ALA A 273 4.59 -29.92 18.31
C ALA A 273 5.45 -30.41 19.49
N THR A 274 5.84 -31.69 19.48
CA THR A 274 6.72 -32.27 20.49
C THR A 274 8.17 -31.82 20.28
N LEU A 275 8.67 -31.86 19.02
CA LEU A 275 10.04 -31.49 18.69
C LEU A 275 10.35 -30.01 18.97
N ILE A 276 9.38 -29.12 18.80
CA ILE A 276 9.56 -27.68 19.10
C ILE A 276 9.83 -27.41 20.57
N LYS A 277 9.34 -28.26 21.47
CA LYS A 277 9.54 -28.15 22.93
C LYS A 277 10.92 -28.62 23.39
N ILE A 278 11.63 -29.38 22.56
CA ILE A 278 12.94 -29.96 22.91
C ILE A 278 14.05 -29.00 22.41
N PRO A 279 14.92 -28.49 23.30
CA PRO A 279 16.09 -27.69 22.91
C PRO A 279 16.94 -28.46 21.87
N LEU A 280 17.52 -27.73 20.91
CA LEU A 280 18.27 -28.23 19.75
C LEU A 280 17.40 -28.84 18.63
N LEU A 281 16.37 -29.65 18.93
CA LEU A 281 15.46 -30.22 17.91
C LEU A 281 14.51 -29.15 17.34
N ASN A 282 14.16 -28.14 18.14
CA ASN A 282 13.37 -26.99 17.68
C ASN A 282 14.04 -26.26 16.51
N SER A 283 15.38 -26.15 16.49
CA SER A 283 16.13 -25.50 15.41
C SER A 283 15.96 -26.21 14.07
N VAL A 284 15.87 -27.55 14.09
CA VAL A 284 15.61 -28.34 12.87
C VAL A 284 14.22 -28.08 12.33
N VAL A 285 13.21 -28.06 13.22
CA VAL A 285 11.82 -27.74 12.82
C VAL A 285 11.76 -26.31 12.24
N TYR A 286 12.32 -25.32 12.93
CA TYR A 286 12.35 -23.92 12.47
C TYR A 286 13.08 -23.76 11.13
N SER A 287 14.19 -24.46 10.91
CA SER A 287 14.91 -24.44 9.64
C SER A 287 14.05 -25.01 8.50
N LYS A 288 13.33 -26.13 8.74
CA LYS A 288 12.40 -26.70 7.75
C LYS A 288 11.24 -25.76 7.44
N VAL A 289 10.67 -25.13 8.45
CA VAL A 289 9.58 -24.16 8.27
C VAL A 289 10.08 -22.95 7.48
N ARG A 290 11.23 -22.38 7.84
CA ARG A 290 11.86 -21.29 7.09
C ARG A 290 12.04 -21.66 5.62
N LYS A 291 12.61 -22.84 5.34
CA LYS A 291 12.83 -23.33 3.97
C LYS A 291 11.51 -23.42 3.21
N SER A 292 10.48 -24.03 3.81
CA SER A 292 9.15 -24.16 3.20
C SER A 292 8.50 -22.79 2.93
N MET A 293 8.68 -21.82 3.82
CA MET A 293 8.19 -20.44 3.57
C MET A 293 8.96 -19.78 2.43
N ILE A 294 10.28 -19.90 2.37
CA ILE A 294 11.08 -19.38 1.25
C ILE A 294 10.67 -20.06 -0.08
N GLU A 295 10.41 -21.36 -0.07
CA GLU A 295 9.90 -22.11 -1.22
C GLU A 295 8.52 -21.61 -1.69
N PHE A 296 7.63 -21.22 -0.76
CA PHE A 296 6.36 -20.58 -1.11
C PHE A 296 6.56 -19.31 -1.95
N PHE A 297 7.60 -18.53 -1.65
CA PHE A 297 7.99 -17.33 -2.41
C PHE A 297 8.89 -17.64 -3.62
N GLY A 298 8.94 -18.89 -4.08
CA GLY A 298 9.70 -19.28 -5.29
C GLY A 298 11.14 -19.72 -5.04
N GLY A 299 11.59 -19.77 -3.80
CA GLY A 299 12.90 -20.34 -3.41
C GLY A 299 14.12 -19.41 -3.56
N ASN A 300 13.96 -18.19 -4.10
CA ASN A 300 15.05 -17.24 -4.36
C ASN A 300 14.91 -15.92 -3.54
N LEU A 301 14.18 -15.96 -2.45
CA LEU A 301 13.81 -14.79 -1.65
C LEU A 301 14.99 -14.26 -0.83
N ASP A 302 15.35 -13.00 -1.03
CA ASP A 302 16.28 -12.24 -0.17
C ASP A 302 15.54 -11.48 0.92
N GLU A 303 14.38 -10.88 0.61
CA GLU A 303 13.63 -10.07 1.58
C GLU A 303 12.13 -9.97 1.25
N VAL A 304 11.32 -9.95 2.32
CA VAL A 304 9.93 -9.47 2.29
C VAL A 304 9.85 -8.15 3.04
N VAL A 305 9.47 -7.07 2.36
CA VAL A 305 9.21 -5.78 3.00
C VAL A 305 7.72 -5.68 3.28
N ILE A 306 7.38 -5.37 4.52
CA ILE A 306 6.00 -5.23 4.99
C ILE A 306 5.72 -3.75 5.23
N GLY A 307 4.66 -3.23 4.63
CA GLY A 307 4.28 -1.83 4.77
C GLY A 307 2.77 -1.64 4.85
N GLY A 308 2.33 -0.43 5.19
CA GLY A 308 0.94 -0.01 5.18
C GLY A 308 0.17 -0.23 6.48
N ALA A 309 0.60 -1.15 7.36
CA ALA A 309 0.02 -1.38 8.69
C ALA A 309 1.02 -2.08 9.63
N ALA A 310 0.72 -2.14 10.93
CA ALA A 310 1.52 -2.88 11.90
C ALA A 310 1.40 -4.39 11.67
N LEU A 311 2.54 -5.10 11.84
CA LEU A 311 2.56 -6.56 11.79
C LEU A 311 2.17 -7.14 13.16
N ASN A 312 1.31 -8.18 13.16
CA ASN A 312 0.91 -8.90 14.38
C ASN A 312 2.14 -9.38 15.16
N LYS A 313 2.14 -9.15 16.48
CA LYS A 313 3.27 -9.40 17.37
C LYS A 313 3.69 -10.88 17.41
N ASP A 314 2.75 -11.79 17.40
CA ASP A 314 3.04 -13.23 17.48
C ASP A 314 3.62 -13.74 16.15
N VAL A 315 3.10 -13.21 15.04
CA VAL A 315 3.64 -13.47 13.72
C VAL A 315 5.05 -12.92 13.60
N GLU A 316 5.30 -11.67 14.02
CA GLU A 316 6.63 -11.06 14.04
C GLU A 316 7.62 -11.89 14.89
N ASN A 317 7.21 -12.26 16.12
CA ASN A 317 8.02 -13.08 17.03
C ASN A 317 8.39 -14.42 16.38
N PHE A 318 7.42 -15.04 15.72
CA PHE A 318 7.63 -16.31 15.04
C PHE A 318 8.59 -16.17 13.85
N LEU A 319 8.37 -15.19 12.98
CA LEU A 319 9.23 -14.92 11.82
C LEU A 319 10.69 -14.63 12.24
N LYS A 320 10.88 -13.84 13.28
CA LYS A 320 12.22 -13.62 13.87
C LYS A 320 12.82 -14.91 14.40
N LYS A 321 12.04 -15.74 15.10
CA LYS A 321 12.50 -17.01 15.67
C LYS A 321 12.98 -18.00 14.62
N ILE A 322 12.28 -18.09 13.49
CA ILE A 322 12.69 -18.94 12.36
C ILE A 322 13.73 -18.25 11.45
N LYS A 323 14.14 -17.02 11.75
CA LYS A 323 15.05 -16.19 10.95
C LYS A 323 14.56 -16.02 9.51
N PHE A 324 13.25 -15.82 9.30
CA PHE A 324 12.68 -15.51 7.99
C PHE A 324 13.14 -14.11 7.56
N PRO A 325 13.49 -13.89 6.28
CA PRO A 325 14.00 -12.61 5.80
C PRO A 325 12.85 -11.61 5.58
N PHE A 326 12.46 -10.90 6.62
CA PHE A 326 11.43 -9.86 6.55
C PHE A 326 11.86 -8.60 7.29
N THR A 327 11.30 -7.48 6.87
CA THR A 327 11.39 -6.18 7.55
C THR A 327 10.05 -5.47 7.52
N VAL A 328 9.90 -4.47 8.38
CA VAL A 328 8.74 -3.56 8.37
C VAL A 328 9.23 -2.17 8.05
N GLY A 329 8.64 -1.56 7.01
CA GLY A 329 8.86 -0.17 6.63
C GLY A 329 7.67 0.70 7.03
N TYR A 330 7.92 2.00 7.17
CA TYR A 330 6.91 3.00 7.48
C TYR A 330 6.93 4.14 6.48
N GLY A 331 5.73 4.58 6.15
CA GLY A 331 5.52 5.70 5.26
C GLY A 331 4.05 6.06 5.12
N MET A 332 3.81 7.13 4.39
CA MET A 332 2.48 7.63 4.09
C MET A 332 2.45 8.27 2.70
N THR A 333 1.27 8.41 2.12
CA THR A 333 1.11 8.97 0.78
C THR A 333 1.75 10.36 0.66
N GLU A 334 1.65 11.16 1.71
CA GLU A 334 2.21 12.51 1.84
C GLU A 334 3.75 12.55 1.82
N CYS A 335 4.40 11.37 1.89
CA CYS A 335 5.86 11.20 1.80
C CYS A 335 6.29 10.37 0.57
N GLY A 336 5.42 10.09 -0.36
CA GLY A 336 5.66 9.50 -1.65
C GLY A 336 6.26 8.10 -1.82
N PRO A 337 6.27 7.09 -0.86
CA PRO A 337 5.70 7.13 0.49
C PRO A 337 6.70 7.13 1.67
N LEU A 338 8.01 6.88 1.49
CA LEU A 338 8.93 6.32 2.49
C LEU A 338 9.42 7.33 3.53
N ILE A 339 9.31 6.93 4.79
CA ILE A 339 9.91 7.64 5.94
C ILE A 339 11.01 6.80 6.57
N SER A 340 10.77 5.49 6.77
CA SER A 340 11.76 4.60 7.38
C SER A 340 11.74 3.19 6.80
N TYR A 341 12.93 2.58 6.77
CA TYR A 341 13.20 1.23 6.33
C TYR A 341 14.51 0.75 6.96
N ALA A 342 14.66 -0.54 7.16
CA ALA A 342 15.94 -1.16 7.48
C ALA A 342 15.99 -2.54 6.81
N TYR A 343 17.15 -2.93 6.27
CA TYR A 343 17.34 -4.28 5.74
C TYR A 343 17.06 -5.32 6.83
N TRP A 344 16.45 -6.46 6.48
CA TRP A 344 15.94 -7.43 7.45
C TRP A 344 16.97 -7.92 8.49
N LYS A 345 18.26 -7.92 8.15
CA LYS A 345 19.34 -8.28 9.09
C LYS A 345 19.56 -7.23 10.17
N GLU A 346 19.23 -5.97 9.89
CA GLU A 346 19.35 -4.83 10.80
C GLU A 346 18.03 -4.53 11.52
N TYR A 347 16.95 -5.18 11.10
CA TYR A 347 15.60 -4.93 11.61
C TYR A 347 15.51 -5.15 13.11
N LYS A 348 15.13 -4.11 13.84
CA LYS A 348 14.81 -4.18 15.26
C LYS A 348 13.37 -4.59 15.48
N LYS A 349 13.16 -5.54 16.38
CA LYS A 349 11.83 -6.02 16.75
C LYS A 349 10.92 -4.88 17.18
N ARG A 350 9.67 -4.88 16.72
CA ARG A 350 8.64 -3.86 16.95
C ARG A 350 8.96 -2.48 16.36
N SER A 351 10.06 -2.30 15.68
CA SER A 351 10.30 -1.06 14.94
C SER A 351 9.59 -1.06 13.59
N SER A 352 9.44 0.12 13.03
CA SER A 352 8.98 0.32 11.66
C SER A 352 10.14 0.75 10.74
N GLY A 353 11.36 0.28 11.05
CA GLY A 353 12.57 0.60 10.31
C GLY A 353 13.31 1.83 10.85
N LYS A 354 14.48 2.08 10.26
CA LYS A 354 15.35 3.23 10.53
C LYS A 354 15.00 4.38 9.60
N VAL A 355 15.01 5.60 10.09
CA VAL A 355 14.78 6.80 9.27
C VAL A 355 15.71 6.80 8.07
N VAL A 356 15.14 7.00 6.88
CA VAL A 356 15.93 7.03 5.64
C VAL A 356 16.73 8.34 5.55
N ASP A 357 17.89 8.31 4.91
CA ASP A 357 18.84 9.42 4.84
C ASP A 357 18.30 10.70 4.16
N ARG A 358 17.20 10.57 3.41
CA ARG A 358 16.51 11.67 2.72
C ARG A 358 15.43 12.33 3.55
N MET A 359 15.16 11.79 4.74
CA MET A 359 14.16 12.27 5.66
C MET A 359 14.78 12.57 7.03
N GLN A 360 14.16 13.48 7.73
CA GLN A 360 14.40 13.76 9.13
C GLN A 360 13.12 13.44 9.89
N VAL A 361 13.24 12.90 11.09
CA VAL A 361 12.13 12.60 11.98
C VAL A 361 12.42 13.14 13.36
N LYS A 362 11.44 13.78 13.98
CA LYS A 362 11.43 14.10 15.40
C LYS A 362 10.10 13.68 16.03
N ILE A 363 10.12 13.41 17.31
CA ILE A 363 8.91 13.15 18.08
C ILE A 363 8.56 14.41 18.84
N ASP A 364 7.32 14.86 18.72
CA ASP A 364 6.82 16.00 19.48
C ASP A 364 6.57 15.59 20.93
N SER A 365 7.69 15.50 21.68
CA SER A 365 7.72 15.12 23.08
C SER A 365 8.97 15.65 23.76
N ARG A 366 8.91 15.77 25.09
CA ARG A 366 10.07 16.20 25.92
C ARG A 366 11.22 15.19 25.95
N ASN A 367 10.99 13.94 25.57
CA ASN A 367 12.00 12.88 25.46
C ASN A 367 11.57 11.88 24.39
N GLN A 368 12.13 12.01 23.20
CA GLN A 368 11.71 11.25 22.01
C GLN A 368 11.95 9.73 22.10
N GLU A 369 12.84 9.28 23.00
CA GLU A 369 13.11 7.85 23.17
C GLU A 369 12.10 7.16 24.10
N ASN A 370 11.62 7.86 25.12
CA ASN A 370 10.85 7.27 26.22
C ASN A 370 9.43 7.81 26.36
N VAL A 371 9.13 8.97 25.77
CA VAL A 371 7.82 9.60 25.87
C VAL A 371 7.19 9.65 24.49
N VAL A 372 6.06 8.97 24.36
CA VAL A 372 5.29 8.93 23.09
C VAL A 372 4.80 10.33 22.75
N GLY A 373 5.00 10.75 21.51
CA GLY A 373 4.49 11.97 20.93
C GLY A 373 4.16 11.79 19.46
N GLU A 374 3.67 12.84 18.82
CA GLU A 374 3.40 12.81 17.39
C GLU A 374 4.71 12.74 16.59
N ILE A 375 4.72 11.86 15.59
CA ILE A 375 5.84 11.72 14.66
C ILE A 375 5.77 12.87 13.67
N LEU A 376 6.80 13.72 13.67
CA LEU A 376 6.95 14.81 12.71
C LEU A 376 8.07 14.46 11.73
N THR A 377 7.86 14.73 10.43
CA THR A 377 8.84 14.40 9.39
C THR A 377 9.10 15.56 8.45
N LYS A 378 10.33 15.65 7.93
CA LYS A 378 10.78 16.66 6.97
C LYS A 378 11.80 16.05 6.01
N GLY A 379 11.79 16.45 4.73
CA GLY A 379 12.79 15.97 3.77
C GLY A 379 12.32 15.94 2.33
N SER A 380 13.13 15.30 1.49
CA SER A 380 12.95 15.31 0.04
C SER A 380 11.71 14.54 -0.44
N ASN A 381 11.17 13.64 0.38
CA ASN A 381 10.03 12.81 0.02
C ASN A 381 8.67 13.52 0.18
N LEU A 382 8.64 14.71 0.82
CA LEU A 382 7.40 15.39 1.18
C LEU A 382 6.59 15.86 -0.04
N MET A 383 5.27 15.81 0.12
CA MET A 383 4.28 16.41 -0.76
C MET A 383 4.39 17.94 -0.84
N LEU A 384 3.75 18.52 -1.86
CA LEU A 384 3.54 19.97 -1.96
C LEU A 384 2.36 20.45 -1.10
N GLY A 385 1.42 19.57 -0.78
CA GLY A 385 0.19 19.85 -0.05
C GLY A 385 -0.98 19.05 -0.61
N TYR A 386 -2.20 19.41 -0.20
CA TYR A 386 -3.44 18.81 -0.68
C TYR A 386 -4.06 19.65 -1.80
N TYR A 387 -4.40 19.02 -2.90
CA TYR A 387 -4.98 19.67 -4.07
C TYR A 387 -6.31 20.35 -3.71
N LYS A 388 -6.44 21.64 -4.04
CA LYS A 388 -7.61 22.50 -3.72
C LYS A 388 -7.99 22.48 -2.23
N ASN A 389 -7.03 22.34 -1.32
CA ASN A 389 -7.29 22.32 0.12
C ASN A 389 -6.12 22.96 0.90
N GLU A 390 -6.01 24.27 0.79
CA GLU A 390 -4.94 25.07 1.41
C GLU A 390 -5.03 25.07 2.94
N GLU A 391 -6.25 25.12 3.49
CA GLU A 391 -6.48 25.12 4.94
C GLU A 391 -5.93 23.83 5.57
N VAL A 392 -6.34 22.66 5.05
CA VAL A 392 -5.83 21.38 5.55
C VAL A 392 -4.32 21.23 5.29
N THR A 393 -3.82 21.78 4.18
CA THR A 393 -2.38 21.80 3.91
C THR A 393 -1.64 22.56 5.01
N LYS A 394 -2.08 23.78 5.33
CA LYS A 394 -1.49 24.59 6.39
C LYS A 394 -1.54 23.89 7.75
N ASP A 395 -2.67 23.27 8.09
CA ASP A 395 -2.83 22.55 9.35
C ASP A 395 -1.95 21.30 9.47
N THR A 396 -1.58 20.72 8.32
CA THR A 396 -0.73 19.51 8.27
C THR A 396 0.74 19.81 8.50
N PHE A 397 1.17 21.04 8.25
CA PHE A 397 2.56 21.43 8.51
C PHE A 397 2.68 22.29 9.77
N THR A 398 3.84 22.24 10.41
CA THR A 398 4.23 23.20 11.43
C THR A 398 4.80 24.46 10.76
N ASP A 399 4.88 25.58 11.50
CA ASP A 399 5.40 26.85 10.98
C ASP A 399 6.86 26.74 10.48
N ASP A 400 7.65 25.81 11.04
CA ASP A 400 9.03 25.51 10.63
C ASP A 400 9.11 24.38 9.56
N GLY A 401 7.98 24.00 8.97
CA GLY A 401 7.88 23.13 7.78
C GLY A 401 8.03 21.64 8.04
N TRP A 402 7.71 21.15 9.25
CA TRP A 402 7.58 19.72 9.52
C TRP A 402 6.16 19.25 9.21
N LEU A 403 6.05 18.13 8.54
CA LEU A 403 4.77 17.46 8.31
C LEU A 403 4.37 16.68 9.57
N LYS A 404 3.16 16.94 10.06
CA LYS A 404 2.50 16.19 11.12
C LYS A 404 1.90 14.92 10.53
N THR A 405 2.41 13.75 10.94
CA THR A 405 1.98 12.49 10.35
C THR A 405 0.62 12.01 10.88
N GLY A 406 0.21 12.51 12.03
CA GLY A 406 -0.93 11.99 12.77
C GLY A 406 -0.67 10.64 13.44
N ASP A 407 0.52 10.06 13.29
CA ASP A 407 0.94 8.84 13.95
C ASP A 407 1.71 9.18 15.23
N LEU A 408 1.51 8.38 16.27
CA LEU A 408 2.16 8.52 17.56
C LEU A 408 3.24 7.46 17.73
N GLY A 409 4.37 7.84 18.30
CA GLY A 409 5.48 6.91 18.49
C GLY A 409 6.65 7.45 19.28
N THR A 410 7.74 6.70 19.25
CA THR A 410 9.04 7.03 19.78
C THR A 410 10.12 6.75 18.75
N ILE A 411 11.31 7.36 18.92
CA ILE A 411 12.48 7.09 18.09
C ILE A 411 13.67 6.80 19.02
N ASP A 412 14.43 5.73 18.75
CA ASP A 412 15.59 5.40 19.56
C ASP A 412 16.86 6.13 19.08
N LYS A 413 17.94 5.99 19.85
CA LYS A 413 19.26 6.60 19.56
C LYS A 413 19.87 6.16 18.22
N ASP A 414 19.44 5.04 17.66
CA ASP A 414 19.91 4.53 16.37
C ASP A 414 18.94 4.92 15.21
N ASN A 415 17.99 5.83 15.49
CA ASN A 415 16.98 6.34 14.58
C ASN A 415 15.95 5.29 14.10
N PHE A 416 15.66 4.26 14.89
CA PHE A 416 14.54 3.36 14.62
C PHE A 416 13.25 3.93 15.19
N ILE A 417 12.19 3.89 14.38
CA ILE A 417 10.85 4.39 14.74
C ILE A 417 10.03 3.25 15.34
N PHE A 418 9.30 3.53 16.42
CA PHE A 418 8.37 2.62 17.09
C PHE A 418 6.98 3.26 17.13
N ILE A 419 6.10 2.87 16.23
CA ILE A 419 4.73 3.39 16.15
C ILE A 419 3.90 2.78 17.27
N LYS A 420 3.07 3.60 17.93
CA LYS A 420 2.19 3.22 19.04
C LYS A 420 0.71 3.29 18.70
N GLY A 421 0.31 4.18 17.81
CA GLY A 421 -1.07 4.36 17.38
C GLY A 421 -1.24 5.63 16.58
N ARG A 422 -2.50 6.04 16.40
CA ARG A 422 -2.85 7.28 15.71
C ARG A 422 -3.44 8.31 16.65
N ASN A 423 -3.04 9.56 16.48
CA ASN A 423 -3.51 10.68 17.29
C ASN A 423 -5.06 10.77 17.30
N LYS A 424 -5.70 10.62 16.14
CA LYS A 424 -7.17 10.64 16.01
C LYS A 424 -7.91 9.48 16.67
N ASN A 425 -7.22 8.39 16.95
CA ASN A 425 -7.80 7.18 17.56
C ASN A 425 -7.56 7.14 19.07
N LEU A 426 -6.73 8.05 19.59
CA LEU A 426 -6.36 8.11 21.00
C LEU A 426 -7.61 8.21 21.87
N LEU A 427 -7.72 7.34 22.85
CA LEU A 427 -8.75 7.42 23.88
C LEU A 427 -8.16 8.01 25.16
N LEU A 428 -8.94 8.79 25.87
CA LEU A 428 -8.53 9.34 27.17
C LEU A 428 -9.12 8.50 28.30
N GLY A 429 -8.25 7.99 29.13
CA GLY A 429 -8.64 7.34 30.39
C GLY A 429 -9.26 8.31 31.40
N PRO A 430 -9.89 7.76 32.47
CA PRO A 430 -10.62 8.57 33.46
C PRO A 430 -9.81 9.69 34.10
N SER A 431 -8.48 9.54 34.22
CA SER A 431 -7.54 10.52 34.79
C SER A 431 -6.63 11.16 33.75
N GLY A 432 -7.06 11.18 32.47
CA GLY A 432 -6.31 11.83 31.37
C GLY A 432 -5.16 11.00 30.81
N GLN A 433 -5.06 9.68 31.12
CA GLN A 433 -4.04 8.82 30.54
C GLN A 433 -4.37 8.55 29.07
N ASN A 434 -3.32 8.54 28.24
CA ASN A 434 -3.42 8.15 26.86
C ASN A 434 -3.61 6.62 26.74
N ILE A 435 -4.65 6.21 26.04
CA ILE A 435 -4.96 4.81 25.74
C ILE A 435 -4.90 4.65 24.23
N TYR A 436 -4.06 3.74 23.76
CA TYR A 436 -3.87 3.43 22.34
C TYR A 436 -4.72 2.21 21.97
N PRO A 437 -5.85 2.39 21.26
CA PRO A 437 -6.74 1.29 20.90
C PRO A 437 -6.02 0.20 20.12
N GLU A 438 -5.07 0.58 19.27
CA GLU A 438 -4.32 -0.34 18.42
C GLU A 438 -3.50 -1.34 19.23
N GLU A 439 -2.97 -0.95 20.41
CA GLU A 439 -2.25 -1.87 21.30
C GLU A 439 -3.18 -2.91 21.93
N ILE A 440 -4.43 -2.56 22.19
CA ILE A 440 -5.44 -3.47 22.74
C ILE A 440 -5.95 -4.39 21.63
N GLU A 441 -6.23 -3.84 20.45
CA GLU A 441 -6.65 -4.59 19.25
C GLU A 441 -5.61 -5.62 18.85
N GLU A 442 -4.33 -5.28 18.89
CA GLU A 442 -3.24 -6.19 18.60
C GLU A 442 -3.26 -7.42 19.52
N LYS A 443 -3.52 -7.21 20.82
CA LYS A 443 -3.60 -8.32 21.79
C LYS A 443 -4.82 -9.20 21.56
N LEU A 444 -5.97 -8.61 21.24
CA LEU A 444 -7.19 -9.36 20.92
C LEU A 444 -7.05 -10.15 19.62
N SER A 445 -6.45 -9.55 18.59
CA SER A 445 -6.20 -10.20 17.29
C SER A 445 -5.20 -11.37 17.36
N SER A 446 -4.52 -11.58 18.48
CA SER A 446 -3.69 -12.78 18.71
C SER A 446 -4.52 -14.04 18.94
N SER A 447 -5.83 -13.91 19.21
CA SER A 447 -6.75 -15.04 19.33
C SER A 447 -7.20 -15.53 17.96
N ASN A 448 -7.12 -16.85 17.74
CA ASN A 448 -7.57 -17.47 16.48
C ASN A 448 -9.10 -17.39 16.29
N TYR A 449 -9.87 -17.10 17.34
CA TYR A 449 -11.33 -16.99 17.30
C TYR A 449 -11.83 -15.61 16.87
N ILE A 450 -10.93 -14.65 16.71
CA ILE A 450 -11.24 -13.28 16.32
C ILE A 450 -10.72 -13.05 14.90
N GLU A 451 -11.63 -12.78 13.96
CA GLU A 451 -11.26 -12.40 12.60
C GLU A 451 -10.89 -10.93 12.51
N GLU A 452 -11.71 -10.07 13.12
CA GLU A 452 -11.46 -8.63 13.19
C GLU A 452 -11.87 -8.09 14.56
N VAL A 453 -11.20 -7.02 14.97
CA VAL A 453 -11.54 -6.32 16.20
C VAL A 453 -11.32 -4.83 16.07
N LEU A 454 -12.22 -4.08 16.71
CA LEU A 454 -12.14 -2.62 16.80
C LEU A 454 -12.38 -2.21 18.26
N VAL A 455 -11.46 -1.45 18.83
CA VAL A 455 -11.59 -0.91 20.19
C VAL A 455 -12.03 0.53 20.13
N ILE A 456 -13.12 0.85 20.80
CA ILE A 456 -13.72 2.19 20.85
C ILE A 456 -13.90 2.67 22.29
N GLY A 457 -14.00 4.00 22.44
CA GLY A 457 -14.39 4.64 23.68
C GLY A 457 -15.87 5.01 23.63
N GLU A 458 -16.66 4.56 24.60
CA GLU A 458 -18.07 4.94 24.76
C GLU A 458 -18.38 5.18 26.24
N ASN A 459 -18.94 6.33 26.58
CA ASN A 459 -19.26 6.70 27.96
C ASN A 459 -18.07 6.52 28.94
N LYS A 460 -16.89 6.93 28.53
CA LYS A 460 -15.62 6.78 29.28
C LYS A 460 -15.22 5.32 29.56
N LYS A 461 -15.82 4.34 28.87
CA LYS A 461 -15.48 2.92 28.93
C LYS A 461 -14.84 2.49 27.61
N ILE A 462 -13.95 1.51 27.72
CA ILE A 462 -13.33 0.87 26.56
C ILE A 462 -14.18 -0.33 26.18
N ILE A 463 -14.61 -0.38 24.93
CA ILE A 463 -15.45 -1.42 24.38
C ILE A 463 -14.73 -2.08 23.21
N ALA A 464 -14.72 -3.42 23.17
CA ALA A 464 -14.23 -4.17 22.02
C ALA A 464 -15.42 -4.58 21.13
N LEU A 465 -15.39 -4.22 19.86
CA LEU A 465 -16.26 -4.75 18.84
C LEU A 465 -15.53 -5.92 18.17
N ILE A 466 -16.11 -7.11 18.15
CA ILE A 466 -15.44 -8.34 17.72
C ILE A 466 -16.21 -8.98 16.58
N VAL A 467 -15.54 -9.24 15.47
CA VAL A 467 -16.01 -10.12 14.39
C VAL A 467 -15.40 -11.50 14.65
N PRO A 468 -16.23 -12.54 14.92
CA PRO A 468 -15.75 -13.90 15.15
C PRO A 468 -15.18 -14.55 13.89
N ASP A 469 -14.12 -15.34 14.01
CA ASP A 469 -13.67 -16.25 12.92
C ASP A 469 -14.60 -17.48 12.91
N LYS A 470 -15.70 -17.36 12.15
CA LYS A 470 -16.75 -18.40 12.08
C LYS A 470 -16.22 -19.74 11.55
N ASP A 471 -15.18 -19.72 10.70
CA ASP A 471 -14.59 -20.95 10.15
C ASP A 471 -13.82 -21.71 11.23
N VAL A 472 -13.06 -21.01 12.06
CA VAL A 472 -12.33 -21.60 13.18
C VAL A 472 -13.30 -22.11 14.26
N LEU A 473 -14.30 -21.32 14.61
CA LEU A 473 -15.29 -21.69 15.61
C LEU A 473 -16.07 -22.96 15.19
N LYS A 474 -16.48 -23.03 13.92
CA LYS A 474 -17.14 -24.21 13.36
C LYS A 474 -16.21 -25.45 13.33
N ALA A 475 -14.94 -25.24 12.94
CA ALA A 475 -13.98 -26.35 12.91
C ALA A 475 -13.64 -26.94 14.28
N GLU A 476 -13.83 -26.15 15.36
CA GLU A 476 -13.64 -26.58 16.75
C GLU A 476 -14.95 -26.90 17.47
N GLU A 477 -16.08 -27.00 16.74
CA GLU A 477 -17.40 -27.35 17.23
C GLU A 477 -17.88 -26.44 18.39
N ILE A 478 -17.58 -25.12 18.28
CA ILE A 478 -18.01 -24.12 19.27
C ILE A 478 -19.27 -23.42 18.78
N ASP A 479 -20.39 -23.76 19.43
CA ASP A 479 -21.70 -23.18 19.13
C ASP A 479 -21.80 -21.71 19.55
N GLU A 480 -22.69 -20.94 18.90
CA GLU A 480 -22.90 -19.52 19.18
C GLU A 480 -23.27 -19.22 20.64
N GLU A 481 -23.98 -20.10 21.28
CA GLU A 481 -24.33 -20.00 22.71
C GLU A 481 -23.09 -19.90 23.62
N LYS A 482 -21.96 -20.47 23.20
CA LYS A 482 -20.69 -20.46 23.92
C LYS A 482 -19.80 -19.26 23.61
N TRP A 483 -20.11 -18.46 22.56
CA TRP A 483 -19.28 -17.34 22.13
C TRP A 483 -19.12 -16.29 23.24
N ASN A 484 -20.19 -15.95 23.96
CA ASN A 484 -20.10 -14.97 25.03
C ASN A 484 -19.12 -15.39 26.14
N SER A 485 -19.13 -16.66 26.54
CA SER A 485 -18.19 -17.16 27.54
C SER A 485 -16.75 -17.23 27.01
N LEU A 486 -16.58 -17.63 25.75
CA LEU A 486 -15.29 -17.68 25.07
C LEU A 486 -14.67 -16.30 25.01
N PHE A 487 -15.39 -15.30 24.46
CA PHE A 487 -14.85 -13.94 24.32
C PHE A 487 -14.66 -13.25 25.68
N THR A 488 -15.49 -13.54 26.67
CA THR A 488 -15.27 -13.09 28.05
C THR A 488 -13.94 -13.59 28.60
N ASN A 489 -13.60 -14.84 28.38
CA ASN A 489 -12.31 -15.40 28.82
C ASN A 489 -11.13 -14.74 28.08
N ILE A 490 -11.22 -14.58 26.76
CA ILE A 490 -10.19 -13.92 25.97
C ILE A 490 -9.97 -12.48 26.46
N ILE A 491 -11.05 -11.74 26.74
CA ILE A 491 -10.95 -10.37 27.25
C ILE A 491 -10.33 -10.33 28.63
N ASN A 492 -10.69 -11.26 29.52
CA ASN A 492 -10.09 -11.37 30.86
C ASN A 492 -8.58 -11.64 30.77
N ASP A 493 -8.17 -12.54 29.87
CA ASP A 493 -6.75 -12.84 29.64
C ASP A 493 -6.01 -11.59 29.13
N VAL A 494 -6.57 -10.87 28.15
CA VAL A 494 -6.00 -9.63 27.64
C VAL A 494 -5.96 -8.56 28.75
N ASN A 495 -7.05 -8.38 29.49
CA ASN A 495 -7.14 -7.42 30.59
C ASN A 495 -6.11 -7.69 31.70
N SER A 496 -5.72 -8.96 31.94
CA SER A 496 -4.67 -9.31 32.90
C SER A 496 -3.31 -8.71 32.55
N THR A 497 -3.10 -8.42 31.25
CA THR A 497 -1.86 -7.86 30.70
C THR A 497 -1.91 -6.35 30.50
N LEU A 498 -3.06 -5.72 30.72
CA LEU A 498 -3.30 -4.30 30.50
C LEU A 498 -3.26 -3.49 31.81
N PRO A 499 -2.75 -2.25 31.78
CA PRO A 499 -2.94 -1.29 32.86
C PRO A 499 -4.43 -1.14 33.20
N ILE A 500 -4.75 -0.89 34.48
CA ILE A 500 -6.12 -0.81 34.96
C ILE A 500 -6.97 0.20 34.15
N TYR A 501 -6.39 1.36 33.82
CA TYR A 501 -7.07 2.43 33.10
C TYR A 501 -7.36 2.12 31.63
N SER A 502 -6.72 1.09 31.04
CA SER A 502 -6.90 0.69 29.63
C SER A 502 -7.62 -0.66 29.48
N ARG A 503 -8.21 -1.19 30.56
CA ARG A 503 -8.95 -2.45 30.52
C ARG A 503 -10.27 -2.33 29.78
N ILE A 504 -10.57 -3.35 28.99
CA ILE A 504 -11.83 -3.48 28.26
C ILE A 504 -12.96 -3.72 29.27
N ALA A 505 -13.97 -2.86 29.24
CA ALA A 505 -15.10 -2.93 30.15
C ALA A 505 -16.20 -3.89 29.66
N SER A 506 -16.38 -3.98 28.33
CA SER A 506 -17.37 -4.86 27.70
C SER A 506 -17.00 -5.09 26.23
N PHE A 507 -17.69 -6.03 25.60
CA PHE A 507 -17.56 -6.28 24.17
C PHE A 507 -18.94 -6.40 23.50
N ARG A 508 -18.94 -6.30 22.18
CA ARG A 508 -20.10 -6.56 21.31
C ARG A 508 -19.65 -7.41 20.14
N ILE A 509 -20.41 -8.45 19.86
CA ILE A 509 -20.18 -9.31 18.67
C ILE A 509 -20.79 -8.60 17.47
N GLN A 510 -20.03 -8.53 16.38
CA GLN A 510 -20.45 -8.03 15.08
C GLN A 510 -20.72 -9.24 14.19
N GLU A 511 -21.88 -9.29 13.55
CA GLU A 511 -22.25 -10.39 12.65
C GLU A 511 -21.56 -10.30 11.30
N GLU A 512 -21.24 -9.09 10.87
CA GLU A 512 -20.61 -8.77 9.58
C GLU A 512 -19.22 -8.15 9.79
N GLU A 513 -18.36 -8.27 8.77
CA GLU A 513 -17.07 -7.58 8.73
C GLU A 513 -17.24 -6.06 8.87
N PHE A 514 -16.24 -5.41 9.45
CA PHE A 514 -16.24 -3.96 9.51
C PHE A 514 -16.14 -3.33 8.11
N ASP A 515 -16.82 -2.19 7.96
CA ASP A 515 -16.69 -1.36 6.77
C ASP A 515 -15.25 -0.85 6.60
N LYS A 516 -14.66 -1.08 5.44
CA LYS A 516 -13.24 -0.82 5.18
C LYS A 516 -13.05 0.22 4.09
N THR A 517 -11.93 0.90 4.17
CA THR A 517 -11.42 1.71 3.05
C THR A 517 -10.91 0.78 1.93
N PRO A 518 -10.67 1.30 0.69
CA PRO A 518 -10.00 0.55 -0.37
C PRO A 518 -8.65 -0.04 0.05
N LYS A 519 -7.98 0.56 1.03
CA LYS A 519 -6.74 0.06 1.65
C LYS A 519 -6.98 -1.03 2.70
N ARG A 520 -8.21 -1.52 2.83
CA ARG A 520 -8.66 -2.49 3.84
C ARG A 520 -8.47 -2.08 5.31
N SER A 521 -8.33 -0.79 5.58
CA SER A 521 -8.36 -0.25 6.94
C SER A 521 -9.81 -0.02 7.39
N ILE A 522 -10.13 -0.39 8.62
CA ILE A 522 -11.48 -0.22 9.19
C ILE A 522 -11.83 1.28 9.25
N ARG A 523 -13.03 1.64 8.80
CA ARG A 523 -13.60 2.99 8.90
C ARG A 523 -14.10 3.27 10.31
N ARG A 524 -13.17 3.48 11.26
CA ARG A 524 -13.46 3.65 12.70
C ARG A 524 -14.57 4.65 12.99
N PHE A 525 -14.61 5.77 12.24
CA PHE A 525 -15.59 6.84 12.45
C PHE A 525 -17.06 6.39 12.33
N LYS A 526 -17.33 5.28 11.65
CA LYS A 526 -18.68 4.69 11.56
C LYS A 526 -19.11 4.00 12.84
N TYR A 527 -18.19 3.66 13.72
CA TYR A 527 -18.41 2.87 14.94
C TYR A 527 -18.15 3.67 16.22
N GLN A 528 -17.54 4.84 16.11
CA GLN A 528 -17.35 5.80 17.23
C GLN A 528 -18.56 6.74 17.27
N LYS A 529 -19.24 6.81 18.44
CA LYS A 529 -20.33 7.75 18.70
C LYS A 529 -19.84 8.98 19.44
#